data_733f4366c7e54c401e0623dccd767de6
#
_entry.id   733f4366c7e54c401e0623dccd767de6
#
_cell.length_a   1.000
_cell.length_b   1.000
_cell.length_c   1.000
_cell.angle_alpha   90.00
_cell.angle_beta   90.00
_cell.angle_gamma   90.00
#
_symmetry.space_group_name_H-M   'P 1'
#
loop_
_entity.id
_entity.type
_entity.pdbx_description
1 polymer ?
#
loop_
_entity_poly.entity_id
_entity_poly.type
_entity_poly.pdbx_seq_one_letter_code
_entity_poly.pdbx_strand_id
1 'polypeptide(L)'
;MRGSILSAIRGIRLPWTSRRSERNRDFVSVRMEAIGGQGANSAGKILAEAAALEMGLQASHFSSYGSEKRGSPVRSHVRFSRRERPIRTVAPIESPELLIIFHESLILSHPECFAGVSEQTD
;
A
#
# COMPACT_ATOMS: atom_id res chain seq x y z
N MET A 1 -19.38 -1.44 -13.22
CA MET A 1 -18.08 -1.88 -12.74
C MET A 1 -17.10 -0.77 -12.44
N ARG A 2 -17.07 0.32 -13.19
CA ARG A 2 -16.23 1.49 -12.85
C ARG A 2 -16.58 2.11 -11.50
N GLY A 3 -17.84 2.06 -11.05
CA GLY A 3 -18.30 2.68 -9.82
C GLY A 3 -17.81 1.99 -8.53
N SER A 4 -17.62 0.66 -8.51
CA SER A 4 -17.24 -0.06 -7.30
C SER A 4 -15.75 0.10 -6.96
N ILE A 5 -14.87 0.12 -7.95
CA ILE A 5 -13.44 0.35 -7.75
C ILE A 5 -13.21 1.82 -7.36
N LEU A 6 -13.88 2.75 -8.02
CA LEU A 6 -13.83 4.17 -7.69
C LEU A 6 -14.39 4.46 -6.29
N SER A 7 -15.44 3.74 -5.85
CA SER A 7 -15.99 3.89 -4.50
C SER A 7 -15.04 3.38 -3.44
N ALA A 8 -14.36 2.26 -3.68
CA ALA A 8 -13.36 1.71 -2.77
C ALA A 8 -12.15 2.66 -2.64
N ILE A 9 -11.73 3.28 -3.74
CA ILE A 9 -10.60 4.22 -3.77
C ILE A 9 -11.01 5.61 -3.27
N ARG A 10 -12.27 6.00 -3.37
CA ARG A 10 -12.79 7.28 -2.82
C ARG A 10 -12.70 7.38 -1.30
N GLY A 11 -12.71 6.25 -0.58
CA GLY A 11 -12.44 6.22 0.84
C GLY A 11 -10.98 6.49 1.19
N ILE A 12 -10.09 6.31 0.23
CA ILE A 12 -8.67 6.64 0.35
C ILE A 12 -8.50 8.09 -0.09
N ARG A 13 -8.16 8.97 0.87
CA ARG A 13 -7.82 10.36 0.54
C ARG A 13 -6.48 10.38 -0.18
N LEU A 14 -6.52 10.44 -1.50
CA LEU A 14 -5.31 10.59 -2.28
C LEU A 14 -4.69 11.95 -1.98
N PRO A 15 -3.40 12.03 -1.64
CA PRO A 15 -2.75 13.28 -1.21
C PRO A 15 -2.89 14.44 -2.21
N TRP A 16 -2.98 14.14 -3.49
CA TRP A 16 -3.16 15.15 -4.53
C TRP A 16 -4.60 15.64 -4.70
N THR A 17 -5.58 15.07 -3.98
CA THR A 17 -6.97 15.50 -4.00
C THR A 17 -7.32 16.41 -2.81
N SER A 18 -6.47 16.47 -1.79
CA SER A 18 -6.71 17.29 -0.62
C SER A 18 -5.83 18.54 -0.64
N ARG A 19 -6.43 19.71 -0.42
CA ARG A 19 -5.72 20.98 -0.31
C ARG A 19 -4.65 21.00 0.81
N ARG A 20 -4.69 20.04 1.71
CA ARG A 20 -3.74 19.91 2.82
C ARG A 20 -2.41 19.27 2.42
N SER A 21 -2.32 18.76 1.22
CA SER A 21 -1.21 17.95 0.74
C SER A 21 -0.29 18.67 -0.24
N GLU A 22 -0.22 19.98 -0.19
CA GLU A 22 0.73 20.73 -1.02
C GLU A 22 2.21 20.50 -0.65
N ARG A 23 2.48 19.72 0.37
CA ARG A 23 3.83 19.27 0.67
C ARG A 23 4.20 18.05 -0.16
N ASN A 24 4.67 18.32 -1.38
CA ASN A 24 5.65 17.51 -2.14
C ASN A 24 5.59 15.97 -1.97
N ARG A 25 4.38 15.40 -1.91
CA ARG A 25 4.21 13.95 -1.95
C ARG A 25 3.90 13.53 -3.37
N ASP A 26 4.95 13.17 -4.06
CA ASP A 26 4.82 12.68 -5.43
C ASP A 26 4.14 11.31 -5.50
N PHE A 27 4.10 10.59 -4.36
CA PHE A 27 3.62 9.22 -4.28
C PHE A 27 2.64 9.03 -3.13
N VAL A 28 1.66 8.15 -3.35
CA VAL A 28 0.86 7.53 -2.29
C VAL A 28 1.43 6.14 -2.06
N SER A 29 1.68 5.80 -0.82
CA SER A 29 2.22 4.50 -0.45
C SER A 29 1.27 3.71 0.43
N VAL A 30 1.04 2.48 0.05
CA VAL A 30 0.22 1.51 0.78
C VAL A 30 1.12 0.35 1.19
N ARG A 31 1.09 0.01 2.46
CA ARG A 31 1.76 -1.18 2.96
C ARG A 31 0.72 -2.13 3.53
N MET A 32 0.79 -3.37 3.10
CA MET A 32 -0.06 -4.45 3.60
C MET A 32 0.80 -5.41 4.41
N GLU A 33 0.37 -5.70 5.62
CA GLU A 33 1.03 -6.63 6.53
C GLU A 33 0.18 -7.90 6.66
N ALA A 34 0.79 -9.04 6.43
CA ALA A 34 0.10 -10.32 6.49
C ALA A 34 1.04 -11.43 6.96
N ILE A 35 0.47 -12.58 7.23
CA ILE A 35 1.22 -13.84 7.37
C ILE A 35 1.16 -14.55 6.02
N GLY A 36 2.16 -15.33 5.70
CA GLY A 36 2.22 -16.07 4.44
C GLY A 36 0.94 -16.88 4.19
N GLY A 37 0.43 -16.80 2.97
CA GLY A 37 -0.80 -17.46 2.56
C GLY A 37 -2.09 -16.64 2.75
N GLN A 38 -2.03 -15.47 3.37
CA GLN A 38 -3.23 -14.61 3.54
C GLN A 38 -3.57 -13.75 2.32
N GLY A 39 -2.74 -13.77 1.29
CA GLY A 39 -3.05 -13.13 0.03
C GLY A 39 -2.62 -11.67 -0.10
N ALA A 40 -1.78 -11.14 0.79
CA ALA A 40 -1.30 -9.76 0.71
C ALA A 40 -0.52 -9.48 -0.58
N ASN A 41 0.27 -10.43 -1.06
CA ASN A 41 0.97 -10.30 -2.33
C ASN A 41 -0.02 -10.15 -3.49
N SER A 42 -1.01 -11.04 -3.55
CA SER A 42 -2.05 -10.99 -4.59
C SER A 42 -2.88 -9.71 -4.49
N ALA A 43 -3.26 -9.30 -3.29
CA ALA A 43 -4.01 -8.07 -3.07
C ALA A 43 -3.23 -6.83 -3.55
N GLY A 44 -1.95 -6.76 -3.22
CA GLY A 44 -1.09 -5.66 -3.66
C GLY A 44 -0.95 -5.60 -5.17
N LYS A 45 -0.79 -6.74 -5.81
CA LYS A 45 -0.72 -6.84 -7.27
C LYS A 45 -2.03 -6.37 -7.92
N ILE A 46 -3.17 -6.86 -7.43
CA ILE A 46 -4.48 -6.48 -7.95
C ILE A 46 -4.71 -4.98 -7.79
N LEU A 47 -4.37 -4.44 -6.62
CA LEU A 47 -4.52 -3.00 -6.34
C LEU A 47 -3.67 -2.15 -7.31
N ALA A 48 -2.42 -2.54 -7.54
CA ALA A 48 -1.54 -1.84 -8.47
C ALA A 48 -2.05 -1.91 -9.91
N GLU A 49 -2.50 -3.08 -10.34
CA GLU A 49 -3.07 -3.27 -11.68
C GLU A 49 -4.36 -2.45 -11.86
N ALA A 50 -5.24 -2.45 -10.88
CA ALA A 50 -6.47 -1.66 -10.93
C ALA A 50 -6.18 -0.16 -11.04
N ALA A 51 -5.24 0.34 -10.27
CA ALA A 51 -4.85 1.76 -10.34
C ALA A 51 -4.27 2.12 -11.72
N ALA A 52 -3.43 1.26 -12.28
CA ALA A 52 -2.82 1.50 -13.58
C ALA A 52 -3.84 1.42 -14.73
N LEU A 53 -4.68 0.39 -14.74
CA LEU A 53 -5.58 0.10 -15.85
C LEU A 53 -6.86 0.96 -15.82
N GLU A 54 -7.44 1.17 -14.63
CA GLU A 54 -8.72 1.85 -14.50
C GLU A 54 -8.58 3.35 -14.24
N MET A 55 -7.53 3.78 -13.57
CA MET A 55 -7.32 5.18 -13.21
C MET A 55 -6.22 5.86 -14.02
N GLY A 56 -5.49 5.12 -14.82
CA GLY A 56 -4.36 5.67 -15.58
C GLY A 56 -3.21 6.18 -14.72
N LEU A 57 -3.09 5.69 -13.49
CA LEU A 57 -2.00 6.06 -12.59
C LEU A 57 -0.74 5.26 -12.90
N GLN A 58 0.40 5.80 -12.51
CA GLN A 58 1.59 4.99 -12.36
C GLN A 58 1.45 4.17 -11.07
N ALA A 59 1.79 2.89 -11.13
CA ALA A 59 1.72 2.01 -9.96
C ALA A 59 2.91 1.06 -9.95
N SER A 60 3.39 0.77 -8.75
CA SER A 60 4.40 -0.27 -8.54
C SER A 60 4.00 -1.15 -7.39
N HIS A 61 4.36 -2.40 -7.48
CA HIS A 61 4.11 -3.38 -6.43
C HIS A 61 5.32 -4.31 -6.29
N PHE A 62 5.68 -4.58 -5.06
CA PHE A 62 6.59 -5.69 -4.74
C PHE A 62 6.26 -6.21 -3.34
N SER A 63 6.67 -7.44 -3.07
CA SER A 63 6.51 -8.06 -1.76
C SER A 63 7.86 -8.42 -1.16
N SER A 64 7.94 -8.27 0.15
CA SER A 64 9.06 -8.75 0.94
C SER A 64 8.57 -9.83 1.90
N TYR A 65 9.41 -10.80 2.14
CA TYR A 65 9.10 -11.96 2.99
C TYR A 65 10.09 -12.02 4.14
N GLY A 66 9.63 -12.46 5.29
CA GLY A 66 10.51 -12.74 6.42
C GLY A 66 11.42 -13.94 6.14
N SER A 67 12.46 -14.10 6.95
CA SER A 67 13.44 -15.18 6.82
C SER A 67 12.92 -16.55 7.25
N GLU A 68 11.81 -16.61 7.95
CA GLU A 68 11.22 -17.86 8.44
C GLU A 68 10.46 -18.57 7.33
N LYS A 69 10.58 -19.90 7.28
CA LYS A 69 9.99 -20.73 6.21
C LYS A 69 8.47 -20.91 6.32
N ARG A 70 7.88 -20.72 7.51
CA ARG A 70 6.43 -20.84 7.76
C ARG A 70 5.98 -19.77 8.74
N GLY A 71 4.82 -19.17 8.49
CA GLY A 71 4.25 -18.14 9.34
C GLY A 71 5.04 -16.84 9.38
N SER A 72 5.94 -16.64 8.42
CA SER A 72 6.67 -15.38 8.29
C SER A 72 5.75 -14.23 7.95
N PRO A 73 6.02 -13.03 8.47
CA PRO A 73 5.37 -11.83 7.99
C PRO A 73 5.64 -11.62 6.50
N VAL A 74 4.59 -11.25 5.78
CA VAL A 74 4.67 -10.85 4.38
C VAL A 74 4.25 -9.40 4.30
N ARG A 75 5.09 -8.58 3.70
CA ARG A 75 4.80 -7.16 3.44
C ARG A 75 4.61 -6.96 1.96
N SER A 76 3.47 -6.42 1.60
CA SER A 76 3.20 -5.99 0.24
C SER A 76 3.25 -4.48 0.17
N HIS A 77 4.07 -3.97 -0.73
CA HIS A 77 4.33 -2.54 -0.89
C HIS A 77 3.75 -2.08 -2.22
N VAL A 78 2.84 -1.12 -2.17
CA VAL A 78 2.22 -0.55 -3.36
C VAL A 78 2.43 0.96 -3.35
N ARG A 79 2.90 1.50 -4.47
CA ARG A 79 3.03 2.94 -4.67
C ARG A 79 2.22 3.36 -5.87
N PHE A 80 1.57 4.51 -5.73
CA PHE A 80 0.86 5.17 -6.80
C PHE A 80 1.41 6.56 -7.03
N SER A 81 1.41 7.00 -8.26
CA SER A 81 1.69 8.38 -8.61
C SER A 81 0.85 8.83 -9.78
N ARG A 82 0.86 10.12 -10.04
CA ARG A 82 0.23 10.67 -11.23
C ARG A 82 0.87 10.09 -12.50
N ARG A 83 0.12 10.03 -13.58
CA ARG A 83 0.55 9.49 -14.86
C ARG A 83 1.88 10.08 -15.36
N GLU A 84 2.11 11.36 -15.10
CA GLU A 84 3.29 12.10 -15.54
C GLU A 84 4.53 11.87 -14.66
N ARG A 85 4.35 11.16 -13.53
CA ARG A 85 5.42 10.91 -12.55
C ARG A 85 5.75 9.42 -12.48
N PRO A 86 6.75 8.94 -13.23
CA PRO A 86 7.13 7.53 -13.18
C PRO A 86 7.71 7.14 -11.82
N ILE A 87 7.33 5.97 -11.35
CA ILE A 87 7.85 5.39 -10.11
C ILE A 87 9.12 4.62 -10.45
N ARG A 88 10.25 5.11 -9.97
CA ARG A 88 11.57 4.53 -10.26
C ARG A 88 12.21 3.84 -9.06
N THR A 89 11.51 3.80 -7.92
CA THR A 89 12.04 3.18 -6.72
C THR A 89 11.34 1.85 -6.43
N VAL A 90 12.12 0.87 -6.00
CA VAL A 90 11.63 -0.42 -5.48
C VAL A 90 11.98 -0.58 -3.99
N ALA A 91 12.36 0.51 -3.34
CA ALA A 91 12.68 0.48 -1.91
C ALA A 91 11.44 0.16 -1.06
N PRO A 92 11.60 -0.53 0.07
CA PRO A 92 10.51 -0.75 1.02
C PRO A 92 9.85 0.55 1.47
N ILE A 93 8.55 0.49 1.73
CA ILE A 93 7.79 1.62 2.26
C ILE A 93 7.97 1.64 3.77
N GLU A 94 8.71 2.63 4.25
CA GLU A 94 8.97 2.80 5.67
C GLU A 94 7.86 3.57 6.37
N SER A 95 7.30 4.57 5.70
CA SER A 95 6.23 5.43 6.25
C SER A 95 5.03 5.41 5.31
N PRO A 96 4.09 4.46 5.49
CA PRO A 96 2.93 4.35 4.62
C PRO A 96 1.89 5.43 4.91
N GLU A 97 1.19 5.90 3.89
CA GLU A 97 -0.04 6.69 4.03
C GLU A 97 -1.23 5.81 4.40
N LEU A 98 -1.23 4.56 3.94
CA LEU A 98 -2.25 3.58 4.30
C LEU A 98 -1.57 2.28 4.73
N LEU A 99 -1.93 1.80 5.90
CA LEU A 99 -1.50 0.51 6.43
C LEU A 99 -2.70 -0.43 6.52
N ILE A 100 -2.60 -1.59 5.90
CA ILE A 100 -3.62 -2.62 5.95
C ILE A 100 -3.02 -3.85 6.64
N ILE A 101 -3.64 -4.25 7.74
CA ILE A 101 -3.25 -5.45 8.50
C ILE A 101 -4.30 -6.53 8.23
N PHE A 102 -3.87 -7.66 7.68
CA PHE A 102 -4.76 -8.73 7.24
C PHE A 102 -5.31 -9.57 8.38
N HIS A 103 -4.60 -9.63 9.49
CA HIS A 103 -5.04 -10.44 10.63
C HIS A 103 -4.62 -9.79 11.95
N GLU A 104 -5.54 -9.76 12.90
CA GLU A 104 -5.32 -9.14 14.20
C GLU A 104 -4.16 -9.74 15.01
N SER A 105 -3.85 -11.03 14.79
CA SER A 105 -2.73 -11.67 15.48
C SER A 105 -1.38 -11.03 15.20
N LEU A 106 -1.24 -10.36 14.05
CA LEU A 106 -0.02 -9.61 13.72
C LEU A 106 0.23 -8.47 14.68
N ILE A 107 -0.81 -7.85 15.19
CA ILE A 107 -0.70 -6.73 16.13
C ILE A 107 0.01 -7.15 17.41
N LEU A 108 -0.24 -8.37 17.87
CA LEU A 108 0.35 -8.91 19.09
C LEU A 108 1.67 -9.61 18.84
N SER A 109 1.77 -10.40 17.77
CA SER A 109 2.95 -11.24 17.50
C SER A 109 4.09 -10.49 16.79
N HIS A 110 3.74 -9.50 15.98
CA HIS A 110 4.70 -8.76 15.16
C HIS A 110 4.42 -7.25 15.24
N PRO A 111 4.70 -6.60 16.39
CA PRO A 111 4.42 -5.17 16.57
C PRO A 111 5.18 -4.27 15.58
N GLU A 112 6.21 -4.77 14.94
CA GLU A 112 6.93 -4.09 13.87
C GLU A 112 6.06 -3.81 12.64
N CYS A 113 4.87 -4.40 12.54
CA CYS A 113 3.92 -4.06 11.47
C CYS A 113 3.49 -2.58 11.53
N PHE A 114 3.57 -1.94 12.70
CA PHE A 114 3.27 -0.52 12.88
C PHE A 114 4.47 0.39 12.62
N ALA A 115 5.63 -0.15 12.22
CA ALA A 115 6.81 0.67 11.97
C ALA A 115 6.52 1.77 10.92
N GLY A 116 6.89 3.00 11.24
CA GLY A 116 6.69 4.15 10.35
C GLY A 116 5.28 4.72 10.33
N VAL A 117 4.38 4.21 11.16
CA VAL A 117 3.03 4.76 11.31
C VAL A 117 3.08 6.11 12.03
N SER A 118 2.35 7.08 11.51
CA SER A 118 2.24 8.42 12.08
C SER A 118 0.77 8.86 12.11
N GLU A 119 0.51 10.04 12.66
CA GLU A 119 -0.84 10.63 12.64
C GLU A 119 -1.41 10.83 11.23
N GLN A 120 -0.56 10.79 10.21
CA GLN A 120 -0.95 10.93 8.82
C GLN A 120 -1.21 9.58 8.12
N THR A 121 -1.01 8.46 8.82
CA THR A 121 -1.26 7.12 8.30
C THR A 121 -2.70 6.70 8.61
N ASP A 122 -3.38 6.22 7.61
CA ASP A 122 -4.69 5.59 7.75
C ASP A 122 -4.59 4.07 7.90
#